data_8e8272c3d7fae1ac2bd1682250c20c0f
#
_entry.id   8e8272c3d7fae1ac2bd1682250c20c0f
#
_cell.length_a   1.000
_cell.length_b   1.000
_cell.length_c   1.000
_cell.angle_alpha   90.00
_cell.angle_beta   90.00
_cell.angle_gamma   90.00
#
_symmetry.space_group_name_H-M   'P 1'
#
loop_
_entity.id
_entity.type
_entity.pdbx_description
1 polymer ?
#
loop_
_entity_poly.entity_id
_entity_poly.type
_entity_poly.pdbx_seq_one_letter_code
_entity_poly.pdbx_strand_id
1 'polypeptide(L)' 'MEAYNVKYGTKVIVTDNEVKTPPSSIPINKGDEITIHRLDGMYCNGIDKDGNRIYIAGWTEVEPCI' A
#
# COMPACT_ATOMS: atom_id res chain seq x y z
N MET A 1 3.42 10.71 2.65
CA MET A 1 3.89 9.98 3.83
C MET A 1 4.17 8.53 3.44
N GLU A 2 5.04 7.88 4.17
CA GLU A 2 5.31 6.47 3.90
C GLU A 2 4.19 5.58 4.40
N ALA A 3 3.98 4.47 3.70
CA ALA A 3 2.90 3.55 4.04
C ALA A 3 2.98 3.03 5.49
N TYR A 4 4.21 2.82 6.00
CA TYR A 4 4.38 2.31 7.38
C TYR A 4 3.93 3.32 8.45
N ASN A 5 3.74 4.59 8.10
CA ASN A 5 3.26 5.60 9.03
C ASN A 5 1.75 5.77 9.01
N VAL A 6 1.07 5.04 8.15
CA VAL A 6 -0.39 5.14 8.01
C VAL A 6 -1.07 4.31 9.10
N LYS A 7 -2.11 4.88 9.70
CA LYS A 7 -2.91 4.14 10.66
C LYS A 7 -3.57 2.95 9.99
N TYR A 8 -3.51 1.79 10.63
CA TYR A 8 -4.10 0.56 10.08
C TYR A 8 -5.60 0.74 9.84
N GLY A 9 -6.04 0.27 8.69
CA GLY A 9 -7.42 0.43 8.25
C GLY A 9 -7.68 1.68 7.43
N THR A 10 -6.65 2.50 7.20
CA THR A 10 -6.80 3.72 6.42
C THR A 10 -6.70 3.41 4.93
N LYS A 11 -7.64 3.97 4.16
CA LYS A 11 -7.58 3.93 2.71
C LYS A 11 -6.65 5.03 2.22
N VAL A 12 -5.75 4.68 1.32
CA VAL A 12 -4.76 5.62 0.79
C VAL A 12 -4.70 5.52 -0.73
N ILE A 13 -4.16 6.57 -1.34
CA ILE A 13 -3.82 6.55 -2.75
C ILE A 13 -2.29 6.51 -2.84
N VAL A 14 -1.78 5.68 -3.74
CA VAL A 14 -0.34 5.54 -3.95
C VAL A 14 0.16 6.73 -4.76
N THR A 15 1.15 7.43 -4.22
CA THR A 15 1.75 8.60 -4.88
C THR A 15 3.19 8.34 -5.32
N ASP A 16 3.74 7.18 -4.97
CA ASP A 16 5.11 6.82 -5.32
C ASP A 16 5.23 6.48 -6.80
N ASN A 17 6.30 6.97 -7.43
CA ASN A 17 6.57 6.67 -8.84
C ASN A 17 7.13 5.26 -9.04
N GLU A 18 7.74 4.68 -7.99
CA GLU A 18 8.32 3.34 -8.04
C GLU A 18 7.84 2.55 -6.85
N VAL A 19 6.82 1.72 -7.07
CA VAL A 19 6.28 0.89 -6.01
C VAL A 19 6.99 -0.46 -6.02
N LYS A 20 7.52 -0.87 -4.87
CA LYS A 20 8.16 -2.18 -4.69
C LYS A 20 7.13 -3.15 -4.13
N THR A 21 6.90 -4.24 -4.83
CA THR A 21 6.02 -5.31 -4.36
C THR A 21 6.79 -6.63 -4.44
N PRO A 22 6.49 -7.59 -3.55
CA PRO A 22 7.10 -8.91 -3.67
C PRO A 22 6.54 -9.64 -4.90
N PRO A 23 7.27 -10.63 -5.43
CA PRO A 23 6.82 -11.34 -6.64
C PRO A 23 5.45 -11.99 -6.53
N SER A 24 5.02 -12.33 -5.31
CA SER A 24 3.73 -12.97 -5.08
C SER A 24 2.57 -12.00 -5.02
N SER A 25 2.84 -10.70 -5.01
CA SER A 25 1.79 -9.68 -4.91
C SER A 25 1.29 -9.24 -6.27
N ILE A 26 0.03 -8.79 -6.28
CA ILE A 26 -0.53 -8.09 -7.44
C ILE A 26 0.25 -6.77 -7.60
N PRO A 27 0.68 -6.41 -8.81
CA PRO A 27 1.39 -5.15 -9.02
C PRO A 27 0.54 -3.94 -8.63
N ILE A 28 1.15 -3.00 -7.93
CA ILE A 28 0.52 -1.76 -7.51
C ILE A 28 1.26 -0.60 -8.15
N ASN A 29 0.53 0.35 -8.68
CA ASN A 29 1.08 1.49 -9.39
C ASN A 29 0.63 2.80 -8.77
N LYS A 30 1.34 3.88 -9.13
CA LYS A 30 0.94 5.22 -8.74
C LYS A 30 -0.51 5.47 -9.16
N GLY A 31 -1.30 6.02 -8.25
CA GLY A 31 -2.71 6.29 -8.48
C GLY A 31 -3.65 5.20 -7.98
N ASP A 32 -3.14 4.04 -7.63
CA ASP A 32 -3.98 2.96 -7.11
C ASP A 32 -4.44 3.28 -5.69
N GLU A 33 -5.69 2.91 -5.38
CA GLU A 33 -6.25 3.05 -4.04
C GLU A 33 -6.16 1.72 -3.33
N ILE A 34 -5.63 1.75 -2.12
CA ILE A 34 -5.49 0.55 -1.30
C ILE A 34 -5.84 0.89 0.15
N THR A 35 -6.24 -0.13 0.91
CA THR A 35 -6.45 0.00 2.34
C THR A 35 -5.32 -0.72 3.05
N ILE A 36 -4.60 0.00 3.90
CA ILE A 36 -3.47 -0.56 4.64
C ILE A 36 -4.00 -1.34 5.83
N HIS A 37 -3.65 -2.62 5.94
CA HIS A 37 -4.05 -3.43 7.08
C HIS A 37 -3.01 -3.43 8.18
N ARG A 38 -1.74 -3.73 7.85
CA ARG A 38 -0.68 -3.68 8.84
C ARG A 38 0.70 -3.81 8.18
N LEU A 39 1.72 -3.48 8.97
CA LEU A 39 3.11 -3.68 8.58
C LEU A 39 3.51 -5.12 8.94
N ASP A 40 4.14 -5.81 8.00
CA ASP A 40 4.61 -7.17 8.19
C ASP A 40 6.04 -7.25 7.65
N GLY A 41 7.00 -7.11 8.54
CA GLY A 41 8.40 -7.00 8.14
C GLY A 41 8.64 -5.72 7.38
N MET A 42 9.22 -5.82 6.19
CA MET A 42 9.49 -4.64 5.35
C MET A 42 8.33 -4.29 4.43
N TYR A 43 7.26 -5.10 4.43
CA TYR A 43 6.11 -4.87 3.56
C TYR A 43 4.87 -4.53 4.39
N CYS A 44 4.06 -3.62 3.87
CA CYS A 44 2.70 -3.40 4.38
C CYS A 44 1.76 -4.29 3.60
N ASN A 45 0.85 -4.97 4.31
CA ASN A 45 -0.20 -5.70 3.63
C ASN A 45 -1.49 -4.90 3.67
N GLY A 46 -2.35 -5.17 2.71
CA GLY A 46 -3.62 -4.50 2.62
C GLY A 46 -4.48 -5.12 1.54
N ILE A 47 -5.49 -4.40 1.13
CA ILE A 47 -6.36 -4.82 0.03
C ILE A 47 -6.50 -3.69 -0.98
N ASP A 48 -6.65 -4.07 -2.25
CA ASP A 48 -6.92 -3.09 -3.30
C ASP A 48 -8.42 -2.80 -3.38
N LYS A 49 -8.82 -1.96 -4.33
CA LYS A 49 -10.23 -1.57 -4.47
C LYS A 49 -11.14 -2.73 -4.86
N ASP A 50 -10.58 -3.80 -5.39
CA ASP A 50 -11.32 -4.99 -5.80
C ASP A 50 -11.35 -6.07 -4.72
N GLY A 51 -10.77 -5.79 -3.56
CA GLY A 51 -10.74 -6.72 -2.44
C GLY A 51 -9.60 -7.73 -2.50
N ASN A 52 -8.65 -7.56 -3.42
CA ASN A 52 -7.51 -8.47 -3.53
C ASN A 52 -6.43 -8.11 -2.52
N ARG A 53 -5.84 -9.12 -1.90
CA ARG A 53 -4.72 -8.89 -0.98
C ARG A 53 -3.50 -8.40 -1.75
N ILE A 54 -2.88 -7.35 -1.24
CA ILE A 54 -1.68 -6.79 -1.85
C ILE A 54 -0.60 -6.56 -0.79
N TYR A 55 0.64 -6.43 -1.25
CA TYR A 55 1.78 -6.09 -0.41
C TYR A 55 2.58 -5.01 -1.12
N ILE A 56 2.96 -3.97 -0.36
CA ILE A 56 3.84 -2.92 -0.87
C ILE A 56 4.94 -2.67 0.16
N ALA A 57 6.09 -2.21 -0.31
CA ALA A 57 7.17 -1.86 0.61
C ALA A 57 6.68 -0.81 1.60
N GLY A 58 7.08 -0.94 2.87
CA GLY A 58 6.64 -0.02 3.92
C GLY A 58 7.01 1.43 3.64
N TRP A 59 8.07 1.68 2.89
CA TRP A 59 8.51 3.04 2.55
C TRP A 59 7.79 3.63 1.34
N THR A 60 6.81 2.93 0.76
CA THR A 60 6.05 3.45 -0.38
C THR A 60 5.36 4.75 -0.02
N GLU A 61 5.49 5.75 -0.89
CA GLU A 61 4.81 7.03 -0.66
C GLU A 61 3.33 6.93 -0.96
N VAL A 62 2.52 7.35 -0.03
CA VAL A 62 1.06 7.31 -0.13
C VAL A 62 0.47 8.55 0.51
N GLU A 63 -0.78 8.83 0.18
CA GLU A 63 -1.56 9.89 0.82
C GLU A 63 -2.89 9.31 1.28
N PRO A 64 -3.38 9.66 2.47
CA PRO A 64 -4.69 9.21 2.92
C PRO A 64 -5.79 9.71 2.00
N CYS A 65 -6.75 8.85 1.72
CA CYS A 65 -7.98 9.25 1.02
C CYS A 65 -8.94 9.84 2.06
N ILE A 66 -9.44 11.01 1.75
CA ILE A 66 -10.37 11.69 2.64
C ILE A 66 -11.78 11.53 2.12
#